data_00d9ce0c6f3d2fdc876406ca68e0d124
#
_entry.id   00d9ce0c6f3d2fdc876406ca68e0d124
#
_cell.length_a   1.000
_cell.length_b   1.000
_cell.length_c   1.000
_cell.angle_alpha   90.00
_cell.angle_beta   90.00
_cell.angle_gamma   90.00
#
_symmetry.space_group_name_H-M   'P 1'
#
loop_
_entity.id
_entity.type
_entity.pdbx_description
1 polymer ?
#
loop_
_entity_poly.entity_id
_entity_poly.type
_entity_poly.pdbx_seq_one_letter_code
_entity_poly.pdbx_strand_id
1 'polypeptide(L)'
;MSSHPIDSPRTIMPEVNRFLSIPTRILLPIDFSPSSQAALEMAADLARHFQAELYLVHVIPMFPTTTIPDLIPETVFLEKARKHAESHLAKCTAALVTRGVKSTFSVEVGNDVVGNIMQVVDREHIDMIVISTHGISGWHPLVFGSIAEKVVKLVQCPLLLLHSAKPESGVETPSKRSMEWW
;
A
#
# COMPACT_ATOMS: atom_id res chain seq x y z
N MET A 1 49.20 -25.15 31.00
CA MET A 1 49.18 -23.91 30.17
C MET A 1 48.05 -24.08 29.18
N SER A 2 46.87 -23.56 29.54
CA SER A 2 45.67 -23.63 28.70
C SER A 2 45.50 -22.28 28.00
N SER A 3 45.65 -22.26 26.70
CA SER A 3 45.39 -21.09 25.85
C SER A 3 43.90 -21.03 25.51
N HIS A 4 43.23 -19.98 25.99
CA HIS A 4 41.88 -19.61 25.59
C HIS A 4 41.91 -18.99 24.19
N PRO A 5 40.99 -19.33 23.28
CA PRO A 5 40.89 -18.64 22.02
C PRO A 5 40.24 -17.28 22.23
N ILE A 6 40.86 -16.23 21.69
CA ILE A 6 40.39 -14.86 21.69
C ILE A 6 39.16 -14.78 20.81
N ASP A 7 38.03 -14.45 21.41
CA ASP A 7 36.75 -14.19 20.74
C ASP A 7 36.92 -12.99 19.79
N SER A 8 36.73 -13.22 18.51
CA SER A 8 36.80 -12.17 17.50
C SER A 8 35.66 -11.18 17.70
N PRO A 9 35.88 -9.88 17.66
CA PRO A 9 34.81 -8.90 17.84
C PRO A 9 33.79 -9.07 16.70
N ARG A 10 32.55 -9.37 17.07
CA ARG A 10 31.41 -9.29 16.15
C ARG A 10 31.33 -7.86 15.63
N THR A 11 31.65 -7.69 14.37
CA THR A 11 31.42 -6.42 13.66
C THR A 11 29.93 -6.14 13.68
N ILE A 12 29.48 -5.31 14.62
CA ILE A 12 28.14 -4.72 14.62
C ILE A 12 28.14 -3.73 13.48
N MET A 13 27.63 -4.13 12.33
CA MET A 13 27.35 -3.21 11.24
C MET A 13 26.33 -2.18 11.76
N PRO A 14 26.61 -0.88 11.70
CA PRO A 14 25.70 0.12 12.23
C PRO A 14 24.39 0.09 11.43
N GLU A 15 23.25 0.09 12.14
CA GLU A 15 21.87 0.14 11.60
C GLU A 15 21.61 1.33 10.64
N VAL A 16 22.50 2.29 10.61
CA VAL A 16 22.44 3.52 9.81
C VAL A 16 22.40 3.27 8.29
N ASN A 17 22.81 2.08 7.85
CA ASN A 17 22.94 1.79 6.40
C ASN A 17 21.64 1.36 5.73
N ARG A 18 20.55 1.14 6.47
CA ARG A 18 19.26 0.71 5.91
C ARG A 18 18.53 1.81 5.12
N PHE A 19 18.81 3.08 5.46
CA PHE A 19 18.17 4.24 4.80
C PHE A 19 18.93 4.75 3.56
N LEU A 20 20.12 4.22 3.31
CA LEU A 20 20.96 4.63 2.18
C LEU A 20 21.00 3.60 1.05
N SER A 21 20.29 2.47 1.19
CA SER A 21 20.21 1.48 0.14
C SER A 21 19.20 1.91 -0.94
N ILE A 22 19.54 1.67 -2.19
CA ILE A 22 18.60 1.83 -3.31
C ILE A 22 17.43 0.86 -3.06
N PRO A 23 16.18 1.31 -3.11
CA PRO A 23 15.03 0.44 -2.86
C PRO A 23 14.96 -0.67 -3.93
N THR A 24 14.71 -1.87 -3.47
CA THR A 24 14.55 -3.06 -4.32
C THR A 24 13.11 -3.56 -4.36
N ARG A 25 12.31 -3.23 -3.33
CA ARG A 25 10.90 -3.57 -3.22
C ARG A 25 10.09 -2.40 -2.67
N ILE A 26 9.24 -1.84 -3.51
CA ILE A 26 8.38 -0.70 -3.21
C ILE A 26 6.97 -1.20 -2.97
N LEU A 27 6.37 -0.86 -1.82
CA LEU A 27 4.96 -1.13 -1.52
C LEU A 27 4.10 0.07 -1.86
N LEU A 28 2.98 -0.18 -2.51
CA LEU A 28 1.89 0.77 -2.68
C LEU A 28 0.58 0.20 -2.12
N PRO A 29 0.08 0.69 -0.98
CA PRO A 29 -1.30 0.47 -0.57
C PRO A 29 -2.25 1.19 -1.53
N ILE A 30 -3.23 0.47 -2.08
CA ILE A 30 -4.18 1.00 -3.06
C ILE A 30 -5.62 0.76 -2.59
N ASP A 31 -6.44 1.80 -2.63
CA ASP A 31 -7.86 1.77 -2.28
C ASP A 31 -8.76 2.10 -3.49
N PHE A 32 -8.18 2.09 -4.69
CA PHE A 32 -8.81 2.42 -5.97
C PHE A 32 -9.35 3.85 -6.09
N SER A 33 -9.05 4.73 -5.14
CA SER A 33 -9.35 6.16 -5.24
C SER A 33 -8.49 6.84 -6.32
N PRO A 34 -8.91 8.02 -6.83
CA PRO A 34 -8.09 8.80 -7.77
C PRO A 34 -6.71 9.16 -7.20
N SER A 35 -6.63 9.39 -5.89
CA SER A 35 -5.37 9.68 -5.21
C SER A 35 -4.43 8.47 -5.15
N SER A 36 -4.95 7.28 -4.88
CA SER A 36 -4.14 6.05 -4.94
C SER A 36 -3.73 5.71 -6.38
N GLN A 37 -4.54 6.07 -7.38
CA GLN A 37 -4.17 5.92 -8.77
C GLN A 37 -3.02 6.87 -9.16
N ALA A 38 -3.04 8.13 -8.70
CA ALA A 38 -1.91 9.04 -8.90
C ALA A 38 -0.64 8.55 -8.21
N ALA A 39 -0.78 7.95 -7.02
CA ALA A 39 0.34 7.32 -6.31
C ALA A 39 0.89 6.10 -7.06
N LEU A 40 0.04 5.34 -7.78
CA LEU A 40 0.46 4.21 -8.61
C LEU A 40 1.37 4.65 -9.74
N GLU A 41 1.06 5.77 -10.41
CA GLU A 41 1.91 6.31 -11.48
C GLU A 41 3.29 6.70 -10.95
N MET A 42 3.35 7.41 -9.82
CA MET A 42 4.61 7.78 -9.19
C MET A 42 5.41 6.55 -8.72
N ALA A 43 4.75 5.59 -8.09
CA ALA A 43 5.38 4.36 -7.63
C ALA A 43 5.95 3.55 -8.81
N ALA A 44 5.25 3.51 -9.94
CA ALA A 44 5.70 2.86 -11.16
C ALA A 44 6.97 3.53 -11.75
N ASP A 45 7.00 4.86 -11.76
CA ASP A 45 8.17 5.61 -12.23
C ASP A 45 9.39 5.39 -11.33
N LEU A 46 9.18 5.37 -10.00
CA LEU A 46 10.25 5.05 -9.03
C LEU A 46 10.73 3.60 -9.18
N ALA A 47 9.81 2.64 -9.28
CA ALA A 47 10.15 1.23 -9.46
C ALA A 47 10.99 1.03 -10.74
N ARG A 48 10.62 1.68 -11.84
CA ARG A 48 11.38 1.65 -13.08
C ARG A 48 12.75 2.31 -12.92
N HIS A 49 12.83 3.47 -12.26
CA HIS A 49 14.08 4.20 -12.06
C HIS A 49 15.09 3.40 -11.22
N PHE A 50 14.62 2.79 -10.14
CA PHE A 50 15.45 2.00 -9.22
C PHE A 50 15.61 0.54 -9.64
N GLN A 51 14.92 0.09 -10.69
CA GLN A 51 14.82 -1.33 -11.08
C GLN A 51 14.25 -2.20 -9.95
N ALA A 52 13.36 -1.61 -9.14
CA ALA A 52 12.70 -2.26 -8.02
C ALA A 52 11.45 -3.04 -8.47
N GLU A 53 11.04 -3.99 -7.66
CA GLU A 53 9.74 -4.63 -7.76
C GLU A 53 8.67 -3.77 -7.08
N LEU A 54 7.53 -3.52 -7.76
CA LEU A 54 6.40 -2.80 -7.20
C LEU A 54 5.37 -3.79 -6.67
N TYR A 55 5.11 -3.74 -5.38
CA TYR A 55 4.13 -4.57 -4.69
C TYR A 55 2.87 -3.76 -4.41
N LEU A 56 1.72 -4.19 -4.95
CA LEU A 56 0.43 -3.55 -4.70
C LEU A 56 -0.30 -4.31 -3.59
N VAL A 57 -0.82 -3.62 -2.60
CA VAL A 57 -1.67 -4.22 -1.57
C VAL A 57 -3.00 -3.51 -1.47
N HIS A 58 -4.08 -4.27 -1.53
CA HIS A 58 -5.42 -3.81 -1.19
C HIS A 58 -5.90 -4.54 0.05
N VAL A 59 -6.42 -3.79 1.02
CA VAL A 59 -6.99 -4.36 2.24
C VAL A 59 -8.50 -4.17 2.22
N ILE A 60 -9.24 -5.28 2.25
CA ILE A 60 -10.69 -5.29 2.40
C ILE A 60 -11.00 -5.18 3.89
N PRO A 61 -11.58 -4.06 4.36
CA PRO A 61 -11.90 -3.93 5.76
C PRO A 61 -13.10 -4.84 6.12
N MET A 62 -12.96 -5.60 7.19
CA MET A 62 -14.08 -6.30 7.80
C MET A 62 -14.76 -5.39 8.82
N PHE A 63 -16.05 -5.17 8.66
CA PHE A 63 -16.85 -4.48 9.67
C PHE A 63 -17.66 -5.51 10.46
N PRO A 64 -17.76 -5.40 11.80
CA PRO A 64 -18.65 -6.27 12.56
C PRO A 64 -20.09 -6.11 12.07
N THR A 65 -20.68 -7.17 11.59
CA THR A 65 -22.02 -7.20 10.97
C THR A 65 -23.18 -7.07 11.98
N THR A 66 -23.04 -6.26 13.04
CA THR A 66 -24.11 -6.04 14.02
C THR A 66 -25.25 -5.16 13.51
N THR A 67 -25.17 -4.63 12.28
CA THR A 67 -26.11 -3.57 11.84
C THR A 67 -26.91 -3.90 10.56
N ILE A 68 -26.68 -5.02 9.89
CA ILE A 68 -27.47 -5.37 8.70
C ILE A 68 -28.04 -6.79 8.86
N PRO A 69 -29.34 -6.93 9.13
CA PRO A 69 -29.96 -8.26 9.17
C PRO A 69 -30.03 -8.88 7.77
N ASP A 70 -29.50 -10.09 7.63
CA ASP A 70 -29.98 -11.21 6.80
C ASP A 70 -30.07 -11.12 5.27
N LEU A 71 -29.41 -10.20 4.56
CA LEU A 71 -29.58 -10.16 3.11
C LEU A 71 -28.46 -10.83 2.28
N ILE A 72 -27.23 -10.87 2.77
CA ILE A 72 -26.13 -11.58 2.09
C ILE A 72 -25.19 -12.18 3.14
N PRO A 73 -24.87 -13.47 3.11
CA PRO A 73 -23.85 -14.05 3.97
C PRO A 73 -22.51 -13.30 3.81
N GLU A 74 -21.88 -12.97 4.93
CA GLU A 74 -20.56 -12.26 4.97
C GLU A 74 -19.53 -12.93 4.05
N THR A 75 -19.54 -14.26 4.03
CA THR A 75 -18.64 -15.05 3.16
C THR A 75 -18.84 -14.76 1.68
N VAL A 76 -20.09 -14.61 1.22
CA VAL A 76 -20.43 -14.29 -0.17
C VAL A 76 -20.02 -12.88 -0.52
N PHE A 77 -20.21 -11.93 0.40
CA PHE A 77 -19.77 -10.54 0.23
C PHE A 77 -18.25 -10.48 0.10
N LEU A 78 -17.51 -11.11 1.03
CA LEU A 78 -16.06 -11.13 1.03
C LEU A 78 -15.49 -11.80 -0.22
N GLU A 79 -16.08 -12.89 -0.66
CA GLU A 79 -15.65 -13.57 -1.89
C GLU A 79 -15.81 -12.67 -3.14
N LYS A 80 -16.93 -11.97 -3.25
CA LYS A 80 -17.17 -11.01 -4.34
C LYS A 80 -16.19 -9.83 -4.27
N ALA A 81 -16.01 -9.24 -3.09
CA ALA A 81 -15.08 -8.14 -2.87
C ALA A 81 -13.64 -8.53 -3.23
N ARG A 82 -13.21 -9.73 -2.78
CA ARG A 82 -11.89 -10.27 -3.10
C ARG A 82 -11.70 -10.46 -4.61
N LYS A 83 -12.62 -11.13 -5.27
CA LYS A 83 -12.57 -11.35 -6.74
C LYS A 83 -12.52 -10.04 -7.51
N HIS A 84 -13.29 -9.04 -7.06
CA HIS A 84 -13.27 -7.71 -7.67
C HIS A 84 -11.90 -7.04 -7.51
N ALA A 85 -11.38 -7.01 -6.29
CA ALA A 85 -10.07 -6.42 -5.99
C ALA A 85 -8.94 -7.12 -6.76
N GLU A 86 -8.92 -8.47 -6.75
CA GLU A 86 -7.94 -9.26 -7.50
C GLU A 86 -8.00 -8.98 -9.00
N SER A 87 -9.20 -8.91 -9.59
CA SER A 87 -9.37 -8.59 -11.01
C SER A 87 -8.84 -7.19 -11.33
N HIS A 88 -9.05 -6.21 -10.46
CA HIS A 88 -8.57 -4.84 -10.66
C HIS A 88 -7.04 -4.76 -10.54
N LEU A 89 -6.47 -5.37 -9.49
CA LEU A 89 -5.02 -5.41 -9.29
C LEU A 89 -4.30 -6.17 -10.40
N ALA A 90 -4.89 -7.27 -10.90
CA ALA A 90 -4.34 -8.01 -12.04
C ALA A 90 -4.26 -7.14 -13.31
N LYS A 91 -5.26 -6.29 -13.56
CA LYS A 91 -5.22 -5.33 -14.67
C LYS A 91 -4.12 -4.27 -14.46
N CYS A 92 -4.00 -3.75 -13.24
CA CYS A 92 -2.94 -2.79 -12.89
C CYS A 92 -1.55 -3.40 -13.10
N THR A 93 -1.30 -4.60 -12.57
CA THR A 93 0.01 -5.28 -12.74
C THR A 93 0.29 -5.62 -14.20
N ALA A 94 -0.70 -6.08 -14.98
CA ALA A 94 -0.53 -6.32 -16.40
C ALA A 94 -0.10 -5.03 -17.15
N ALA A 95 -0.74 -3.90 -16.86
CA ALA A 95 -0.38 -2.61 -17.43
C ALA A 95 1.03 -2.14 -17.00
N LEU A 96 1.43 -2.40 -15.75
CA LEU A 96 2.78 -2.10 -15.26
C LEU A 96 3.85 -2.93 -15.97
N VAL A 97 3.60 -4.22 -16.18
CA VAL A 97 4.51 -5.13 -16.90
C VAL A 97 4.73 -4.66 -18.34
N THR A 98 3.70 -4.19 -19.04
CA THR A 98 3.86 -3.62 -20.40
C THR A 98 4.72 -2.35 -20.42
N ARG A 99 4.83 -1.66 -19.27
CA ARG A 99 5.69 -0.47 -19.07
C ARG A 99 7.10 -0.82 -18.56
N GLY A 100 7.43 -2.12 -18.47
CA GLY A 100 8.72 -2.60 -18.00
C GLY A 100 8.89 -2.56 -16.47
N VAL A 101 7.80 -2.48 -15.71
CA VAL A 101 7.83 -2.50 -14.24
C VAL A 101 7.47 -3.90 -13.75
N LYS A 102 8.42 -4.57 -13.08
CA LYS A 102 8.13 -5.82 -12.39
C LYS A 102 7.15 -5.55 -11.24
N SER A 103 6.02 -6.22 -11.22
CA SER A 103 5.00 -5.97 -10.22
C SER A 103 4.22 -7.21 -9.82
N THR A 104 3.86 -7.25 -8.53
CA THR A 104 3.02 -8.29 -7.91
C THR A 104 1.96 -7.62 -7.04
N PHE A 105 1.00 -8.40 -6.53
CA PHE A 105 -0.01 -7.88 -5.62
C PHE A 105 -0.52 -8.91 -4.62
N SER A 106 -1.13 -8.41 -3.53
CA SER A 106 -1.99 -9.21 -2.65
C SER A 106 -3.28 -8.47 -2.29
N VAL A 107 -4.29 -9.26 -1.90
CA VAL A 107 -5.52 -8.77 -1.30
C VAL A 107 -5.61 -9.34 0.10
N GLU A 108 -5.52 -8.48 1.09
CA GLU A 108 -5.64 -8.80 2.49
C GLU A 108 -7.07 -8.54 2.98
N VAL A 109 -7.47 -9.21 4.05
CA VAL A 109 -8.80 -9.02 4.67
C VAL A 109 -8.62 -8.88 6.17
N GLY A 110 -9.17 -7.83 6.76
CA GLY A 110 -9.06 -7.66 8.21
C GLY A 110 -9.59 -6.34 8.73
N ASN A 111 -9.79 -6.27 10.04
CA ASN A 111 -10.33 -5.08 10.73
C ASN A 111 -9.29 -3.98 10.92
N ASP A 112 -8.01 -4.35 10.94
CA ASP A 112 -6.89 -3.41 11.07
C ASP A 112 -6.17 -3.29 9.72
N VAL A 113 -6.57 -2.31 8.93
CA VAL A 113 -5.97 -2.04 7.61
C VAL A 113 -4.47 -1.76 7.74
N VAL A 114 -4.07 -0.99 8.73
CA VAL A 114 -2.66 -0.62 8.92
C VAL A 114 -1.84 -1.80 9.38
N GLY A 115 -2.35 -2.60 10.32
CA GLY A 115 -1.71 -3.84 10.75
C GLY A 115 -1.49 -4.82 9.58
N ASN A 116 -2.50 -4.96 8.69
CA ASN A 116 -2.36 -5.79 7.48
C ASN A 116 -1.27 -5.25 6.54
N ILE A 117 -1.21 -3.91 6.34
CA ILE A 117 -0.14 -3.28 5.53
C ILE A 117 1.23 -3.58 6.13
N MET A 118 1.40 -3.42 7.46
CA MET A 118 2.69 -3.68 8.13
C MET A 118 3.08 -5.16 8.05
N GLN A 119 2.14 -6.10 8.16
CA GLN A 119 2.41 -7.52 7.95
C GLN A 119 2.92 -7.82 6.53
N VAL A 120 2.37 -7.13 5.51
CA VAL A 120 2.88 -7.25 4.14
C VAL A 120 4.29 -6.65 4.03
N VAL A 121 4.56 -5.51 4.68
CA VAL A 121 5.91 -4.92 4.71
C VAL A 121 6.95 -5.92 5.21
N ASP A 122 6.65 -6.59 6.32
CA ASP A 122 7.56 -7.56 6.92
C ASP A 122 7.68 -8.85 6.09
N ARG A 123 6.55 -9.41 5.68
CA ARG A 123 6.48 -10.68 4.91
C ARG A 123 7.18 -10.59 3.56
N GLU A 124 6.98 -9.46 2.87
CA GLU A 124 7.52 -9.25 1.53
C GLU A 124 8.87 -8.52 1.54
N HIS A 125 9.44 -8.25 2.72
CA HIS A 125 10.72 -7.54 2.87
C HIS A 125 10.74 -6.20 2.11
N ILE A 126 9.68 -5.41 2.29
CA ILE A 126 9.53 -4.09 1.67
C ILE A 126 10.56 -3.13 2.24
N ASP A 127 11.25 -2.42 1.37
CA ASP A 127 12.29 -1.47 1.74
C ASP A 127 11.95 -0.01 1.40
N MET A 128 10.77 0.22 0.77
CA MET A 128 10.21 1.56 0.57
C MET A 128 8.67 1.47 0.48
N ILE A 129 7.98 2.47 1.05
CA ILE A 129 6.54 2.63 0.86
C ILE A 129 6.24 3.92 0.08
N VAL A 130 5.31 3.85 -0.86
CA VAL A 130 4.70 5.00 -1.50
C VAL A 130 3.23 5.00 -1.13
N ILE A 131 2.71 6.10 -0.58
CA ILE A 131 1.30 6.18 -0.16
C ILE A 131 0.74 7.57 -0.44
N SER A 132 -0.53 7.65 -0.85
CA SER A 132 -1.25 8.91 -0.95
C SER A 132 -1.69 9.39 0.44
N THR A 133 -1.64 10.71 0.67
CA THR A 133 -2.10 11.31 1.94
C THR A 133 -3.61 11.27 2.12
N HIS A 134 -4.38 11.07 1.03
CA HIS A 134 -5.84 10.99 1.02
C HIS A 134 -6.26 9.70 0.34
N GLY A 135 -7.31 9.08 0.85
CA GLY A 135 -7.99 7.94 0.24
C GLY A 135 -9.39 8.35 -0.25
N ILE A 136 -10.31 7.39 -0.25
CA ILE A 136 -11.70 7.55 -0.67
C ILE A 136 -12.43 8.70 0.05
N SER A 137 -12.06 9.00 1.30
CA SER A 137 -12.71 10.05 2.11
C SER A 137 -12.30 11.49 1.80
N GLY A 138 -11.34 11.73 0.97
CA GLY A 138 -10.72 12.94 0.37
C GLY A 138 -11.17 14.36 0.77
N TRP A 139 -11.64 14.61 1.98
CA TRP A 139 -12.48 15.78 2.29
C TRP A 139 -11.79 16.97 2.96
N HIS A 140 -10.52 16.92 3.32
CA HIS A 140 -9.82 18.09 3.86
C HIS A 140 -8.39 18.23 3.35
N PRO A 141 -8.04 19.39 2.74
CA PRO A 141 -6.71 19.61 2.14
C PRO A 141 -5.55 19.72 3.16
N LEU A 142 -5.85 19.72 4.46
CA LEU A 142 -4.86 19.89 5.54
C LEU A 142 -4.78 18.69 6.49
N VAL A 143 -5.53 17.61 6.24
CA VAL A 143 -5.58 16.47 7.16
C VAL A 143 -5.05 15.23 6.42
N PHE A 144 -4.03 14.59 6.97
CA PHE A 144 -3.61 13.26 6.55
C PHE A 144 -4.76 12.27 6.71
N GLY A 145 -4.99 11.41 5.73
CA GLY A 145 -5.91 10.28 5.88
C GLY A 145 -5.47 9.39 7.05
N SER A 146 -6.46 8.84 7.77
CA SER A 146 -6.22 8.04 8.97
C SER A 146 -5.26 6.86 8.77
N ILE A 147 -5.22 6.28 7.57
CA ILE A 147 -4.30 5.19 7.22
C ILE A 147 -2.90 5.74 7.02
N ALA A 148 -2.72 6.80 6.21
CA ALA A 148 -1.41 7.40 5.95
C ALA A 148 -0.76 7.89 7.25
N GLU A 149 -1.52 8.56 8.13
CA GLU A 149 -1.03 9.02 9.44
C GLU A 149 -0.50 7.87 10.31
N LYS A 150 -1.23 6.76 10.38
CA LYS A 150 -0.82 5.61 11.17
C LYS A 150 0.38 4.89 10.55
N VAL A 151 0.42 4.75 9.22
CA VAL A 151 1.56 4.15 8.51
C VAL A 151 2.84 4.94 8.79
N VAL A 152 2.80 6.30 8.72
CA VAL A 152 3.94 7.17 9.05
C VAL A 152 4.51 6.89 10.43
N LYS A 153 3.66 6.59 11.42
CA LYS A 153 4.08 6.35 12.81
C LYS A 153 4.69 4.97 13.04
N LEU A 154 4.38 3.99 12.20
CA LEU A 154 4.73 2.58 12.42
C LEU A 154 5.83 2.07 11.49
N VAL A 155 5.96 2.67 10.31
CA VAL A 155 6.91 2.21 9.28
C VAL A 155 8.36 2.43 9.71
N GLN A 156 9.21 1.44 9.41
CA GLN A 156 10.66 1.48 9.70
C GLN A 156 11.52 1.56 8.42
N CYS A 157 10.91 1.71 7.26
CA CYS A 157 11.62 1.92 6.00
C CYS A 157 11.29 3.30 5.41
N PRO A 158 12.05 3.80 4.42
CA PRO A 158 11.73 5.00 3.67
C PRO A 158 10.28 5.06 3.22
N LEU A 159 9.66 6.23 3.37
CA LEU A 159 8.27 6.47 3.04
C LEU A 159 8.13 7.72 2.19
N LEU A 160 7.50 7.59 1.01
CA LEU A 160 7.11 8.71 0.17
C LEU A 160 5.61 8.97 0.32
N LEU A 161 5.29 10.16 0.81
CA LEU A 161 3.91 10.64 0.90
C LEU A 161 3.58 11.48 -0.32
N LEU A 162 2.51 11.12 -1.02
CA LEU A 162 2.01 11.89 -2.16
C LEU A 162 0.78 12.68 -1.75
N HIS A 163 0.89 13.98 -1.85
CA HIS A 163 -0.25 14.86 -1.64
C HIS A 163 -1.02 15.01 -2.95
N SER A 164 -2.30 14.61 -2.95
CA SER A 164 -3.16 14.84 -4.12
C SER A 164 -3.38 16.34 -4.27
N ALA A 165 -2.94 16.91 -5.39
CA ALA A 165 -3.30 18.26 -5.75
C ALA A 165 -4.83 18.35 -5.80
N LYS A 166 -5.37 19.48 -5.32
CA LYS A 166 -6.80 19.82 -5.46
C LYS A 166 -7.13 19.70 -6.95
N PRO A 167 -8.21 19.01 -7.36
CA PRO A 167 -8.66 19.12 -8.74
C PRO A 167 -8.92 20.60 -9.01
N GLU A 168 -8.33 21.12 -10.08
CA GLU A 168 -8.59 22.49 -10.50
C GLU A 168 -10.10 22.65 -10.64
N SER A 169 -10.64 23.70 -10.05
CA SER A 169 -12.06 24.04 -10.07
C SER A 169 -12.48 24.30 -11.53
N GLY A 170 -12.95 23.27 -12.22
CA GLY A 170 -13.33 23.34 -13.63
C GLY A 170 -13.59 22.00 -14.30
N VAL A 171 -13.17 20.88 -13.70
CA VAL A 171 -13.53 19.56 -14.20
C VAL A 171 -14.70 19.04 -13.37
N GLU A 172 -15.87 18.90 -14.00
CA GLU A 172 -17.05 18.32 -13.37
C GLU A 172 -16.67 16.96 -12.74
N THR A 173 -16.85 16.87 -11.42
CA THR A 173 -16.76 15.61 -10.71
C THR A 173 -17.73 14.62 -11.36
N PRO A 174 -17.32 13.38 -11.67
CA PRO A 174 -18.24 12.35 -12.13
C PRO A 174 -19.39 12.26 -11.12
N SER A 175 -20.61 12.34 -11.62
CA SER A 175 -21.83 12.36 -10.81
C SER A 175 -21.84 11.13 -9.88
N LYS A 176 -22.48 11.28 -8.69
CA LYS A 176 -22.69 10.22 -7.69
C LYS A 176 -23.19 8.88 -8.25
N ARG A 177 -23.56 8.82 -9.50
CA ARG A 177 -24.08 7.64 -10.19
C ARG A 177 -22.99 6.58 -10.50
N SER A 178 -21.69 6.93 -10.40
CA SER A 178 -20.59 5.95 -10.54
C SER A 178 -20.21 5.24 -9.23
N MET A 179 -20.86 5.58 -8.11
CA MET A 179 -20.66 4.95 -6.79
C MET A 179 -21.66 3.81 -6.49
N GLU A 180 -22.46 3.38 -7.45
CA GLU A 180 -23.46 2.30 -7.26
C GLU A 180 -22.87 0.88 -7.29
N TRP A 181 -21.58 0.72 -7.03
CA TRP A 181 -20.93 -0.60 -7.03
C TRP A 181 -20.36 -1.04 -5.67
N TRP A 182 -20.90 -0.47 -4.58
CA TRP A 182 -20.56 -0.91 -3.21
C TRP A 182 -21.75 -1.61 -2.56
#